data_fd57ff6a1249eccc92917383a19396d9
#
_entry.id   fd57ff6a1249eccc92917383a19396d9
#
_cell.length_a   1.000
_cell.length_b   1.000
_cell.length_c   1.000
_cell.angle_alpha   90.00
_cell.angle_beta   90.00
_cell.angle_gamma   90.00
#
_symmetry.space_group_name_H-M   'P 1'
#
loop_
_entity.id
_entity.type
_entity.pdbx_description
1 polymer ?
#
loop_
_entity_poly.entity_id
_entity_poly.type
_entity_poly.pdbx_seq_one_letter_code
_entity_poly.pdbx_strand_id
1 'polypeptide(L)'
;SEDLQVWRHFEERGAAFFALGRAKDTGRPCAVVTTSGTAVAECLPAVVEAYYSCLPLVVLSADRPKRFQGSGAPQVIEQEGIFGNYAANNLDQWNGRKPLHLNVPLEEEVVECPDWEAEVKGFLPEKISFDVKNLRNFLGDGVFKGIIAMVGGLEPEDREDVFYFLRDLGIPVVADVNSGIREILQDLLISEKSFVGNLPGKILRLGEVPVGKLWRDLELDSSTEVLSICRNGLPGLARESKVIHGNVGRVIRGLGEVDFIGDVRDDFPSGRPIFSKIDERLEKFPDSEPGLVNLLSVYATTGESLFIGNSLPIREWNEYGQRDTPYARVFVNRGANGIDGQLSSWLGATAETPDSWGVFGDLTTLYDLAAPALFSQVECRGRIIVVINNGGGQIFERLPRFSQLTKNQKEVIVQPQDFDLKGWAAMWGMDYLRIENREGFDALKAGGKALLVELIPNSEETAHFYAV
;
A
#
# COMPACT_ATOMS: atom_id res chain seq x y z
N SER A 1 -16.80 -18.79 -20.34
CA SER A 1 -16.53 -18.05 -21.56
C SER A 1 -15.02 -17.92 -21.72
N GLU A 2 -14.51 -17.94 -22.94
CA GLU A 2 -13.08 -17.79 -23.25
C GLU A 2 -12.53 -16.40 -22.85
N ASP A 3 -13.40 -15.47 -22.46
CA ASP A 3 -13.09 -14.08 -22.15
C ASP A 3 -12.84 -13.80 -20.65
N LEU A 4 -13.03 -14.81 -19.78
CA LEU A 4 -12.82 -14.65 -18.33
C LEU A 4 -11.57 -15.41 -17.88
N GLN A 5 -10.60 -14.69 -17.36
CA GLN A 5 -9.46 -15.30 -16.70
C GLN A 5 -9.84 -15.69 -15.27
N VAL A 6 -9.68 -16.97 -14.92
CA VAL A 6 -10.09 -17.53 -13.63
C VAL A 6 -8.87 -18.06 -12.90
N TRP A 7 -8.68 -17.64 -11.66
CA TRP A 7 -7.70 -18.19 -10.71
C TRP A 7 -8.41 -18.95 -9.61
N ARG A 8 -7.71 -19.91 -9.01
CA ARG A 8 -8.23 -20.75 -7.93
C ARG A 8 -7.35 -20.62 -6.71
N HIS A 9 -7.96 -20.43 -5.56
CA HIS A 9 -7.30 -20.46 -4.27
C HIS A 9 -8.15 -21.27 -3.29
N PHE A 10 -7.52 -22.02 -2.40
CA PHE A 10 -8.24 -22.84 -1.41
C PHE A 10 -8.58 -22.06 -0.13
N GLU A 11 -8.00 -20.86 0.04
CA GLU A 11 -8.17 -20.02 1.21
C GLU A 11 -8.77 -18.67 0.76
N GLU A 12 -9.95 -18.34 1.27
CA GLU A 12 -10.80 -17.28 0.75
C GLU A 12 -10.24 -15.88 1.02
N ARG A 13 -9.56 -15.69 2.15
CA ARG A 13 -8.91 -14.41 2.46
C ARG A 13 -7.82 -14.10 1.45
N GLY A 14 -6.93 -15.06 1.17
CA GLY A 14 -5.90 -14.92 0.14
C GLY A 14 -6.48 -14.72 -1.25
N ALA A 15 -7.57 -15.43 -1.59
CA ALA A 15 -8.29 -15.21 -2.84
C ALA A 15 -8.81 -13.77 -2.96
N ALA A 16 -9.39 -13.23 -1.89
CA ALA A 16 -9.92 -11.87 -1.86
C ALA A 16 -8.81 -10.81 -1.97
N PHE A 17 -7.67 -11.02 -1.31
CA PHE A 17 -6.50 -10.14 -1.44
C PHE A 17 -5.82 -10.26 -2.82
N PHE A 18 -5.80 -11.43 -3.43
CA PHE A 18 -5.36 -11.57 -4.82
C PHE A 18 -6.26 -10.78 -5.78
N ALA A 19 -7.58 -10.92 -5.62
CA ALA A 19 -8.54 -10.16 -6.41
C ALA A 19 -8.39 -8.63 -6.20
N LEU A 20 -8.12 -8.19 -4.96
CA LEU A 20 -7.78 -6.80 -4.64
C LEU A 20 -6.52 -6.35 -5.38
N GLY A 21 -5.46 -7.15 -5.39
CA GLY A 21 -4.24 -6.88 -6.14
C GLY A 21 -4.52 -6.73 -7.65
N ARG A 22 -5.33 -7.63 -8.22
CA ARG A 22 -5.76 -7.53 -9.63
C ARG A 22 -6.53 -6.24 -9.91
N ALA A 23 -7.47 -5.88 -9.03
CA ALA A 23 -8.22 -4.64 -9.17
C ALA A 23 -7.30 -3.40 -9.09
N LYS A 24 -6.26 -3.45 -8.25
CA LYS A 24 -5.26 -2.39 -8.10
C LYS A 24 -4.40 -2.22 -9.35
N ASP A 25 -4.00 -3.31 -9.98
CA ASP A 25 -3.19 -3.31 -11.20
C ASP A 25 -3.97 -2.79 -12.41
N THR A 26 -5.17 -3.33 -12.60
CA THR A 26 -5.95 -3.10 -13.82
C THR A 26 -6.88 -1.88 -13.74
N GLY A 27 -7.17 -1.38 -12.54
CA GLY A 27 -8.22 -0.38 -12.29
C GLY A 27 -9.63 -0.91 -12.59
N ARG A 28 -9.80 -2.21 -12.85
CA ARG A 28 -11.06 -2.84 -13.22
C ARG A 28 -11.63 -3.67 -12.07
N PRO A 29 -12.94 -3.90 -12.04
CA PRO A 29 -13.54 -4.83 -11.10
C PRO A 29 -12.93 -6.22 -11.20
N CYS A 30 -12.57 -6.78 -10.05
CA CYS A 30 -12.15 -8.17 -9.94
C CYS A 30 -13.06 -8.88 -8.94
N ALA A 31 -13.58 -10.05 -9.33
CA ALA A 31 -14.51 -10.80 -8.52
C ALA A 31 -13.82 -11.95 -7.80
N VAL A 32 -14.18 -12.16 -6.53
CA VAL A 32 -13.92 -13.39 -5.78
C VAL A 32 -15.23 -14.14 -5.58
N VAL A 33 -15.24 -15.42 -5.89
CA VAL A 33 -16.42 -16.29 -5.75
C VAL A 33 -16.19 -17.23 -4.59
N THR A 34 -17.13 -17.26 -3.64
CA THR A 34 -17.03 -18.11 -2.45
C THR A 34 -18.26 -19.02 -2.29
N THR A 35 -18.10 -20.11 -1.55
CA THR A 35 -19.23 -20.85 -0.98
C THR A 35 -19.87 -20.06 0.17
N SER A 36 -20.92 -20.61 0.77
CA SER A 36 -21.61 -19.99 1.91
C SER A 36 -20.88 -20.19 3.25
N GLY A 37 -21.28 -19.46 4.26
CA GLY A 37 -20.79 -19.57 5.63
C GLY A 37 -19.53 -18.74 5.89
N THR A 38 -18.57 -19.27 6.61
CA THR A 38 -17.34 -18.54 6.99
C THR A 38 -16.47 -18.13 5.79
N ALA A 39 -16.61 -18.80 4.66
CA ALA A 39 -15.92 -18.48 3.42
C ALA A 39 -16.11 -17.01 2.99
N VAL A 40 -17.36 -16.51 3.05
CA VAL A 40 -17.62 -15.09 2.73
C VAL A 40 -17.07 -14.17 3.82
N ALA A 41 -17.13 -14.57 5.09
CA ALA A 41 -16.63 -13.77 6.20
C ALA A 41 -15.11 -13.54 6.12
N GLU A 42 -14.35 -14.52 5.62
CA GLU A 42 -12.90 -14.43 5.40
C GLU A 42 -12.51 -13.34 4.36
N CYS A 43 -13.43 -12.90 3.50
CA CYS A 43 -13.18 -11.82 2.56
C CYS A 43 -13.18 -10.42 3.22
N LEU A 44 -13.67 -10.28 4.46
CA LEU A 44 -13.84 -8.97 5.11
C LEU A 44 -12.56 -8.13 5.18
N PRO A 45 -11.38 -8.64 5.53
CA PRO A 45 -10.15 -7.85 5.58
C PRO A 45 -9.81 -7.20 4.23
N ALA A 46 -9.93 -7.96 3.13
CA ALA A 46 -9.70 -7.44 1.78
C ALA A 46 -10.76 -6.42 1.35
N VAL A 47 -12.03 -6.63 1.74
CA VAL A 47 -13.12 -5.69 1.49
C VAL A 47 -12.87 -4.36 2.21
N VAL A 48 -12.41 -4.39 3.46
CA VAL A 48 -12.05 -3.17 4.22
C VAL A 48 -10.90 -2.44 3.54
N GLU A 49 -9.83 -3.12 3.16
CA GLU A 49 -8.70 -2.52 2.44
C GLU A 49 -9.16 -1.90 1.10
N ALA A 50 -9.99 -2.63 0.33
CA ALA A 50 -10.54 -2.15 -0.94
C ALA A 50 -11.42 -0.90 -0.78
N TYR A 51 -12.22 -0.84 0.30
CA TYR A 51 -13.08 0.30 0.60
C TYR A 51 -12.29 1.59 0.78
N TYR A 52 -11.24 1.55 1.62
CA TYR A 52 -10.41 2.73 1.90
C TYR A 52 -9.47 3.09 0.73
N SER A 53 -9.07 2.09 -0.06
CA SER A 53 -8.28 2.28 -1.29
C SER A 53 -9.14 2.64 -2.52
N CYS A 54 -10.47 2.74 -2.38
CA CYS A 54 -11.40 3.02 -3.49
C CYS A 54 -11.26 2.03 -4.66
N LEU A 55 -11.13 0.73 -4.37
CA LEU A 55 -10.96 -0.32 -5.37
C LEU A 55 -12.26 -1.12 -5.58
N PRO A 56 -12.60 -1.47 -6.82
CA PRO A 56 -13.82 -2.18 -7.17
C PRO A 56 -13.67 -3.71 -6.95
N LEU A 57 -13.50 -4.14 -5.71
CA LEU A 57 -13.51 -5.55 -5.35
C LEU A 57 -14.95 -6.07 -5.33
N VAL A 58 -15.24 -7.15 -6.05
CA VAL A 58 -16.57 -7.78 -6.08
C VAL A 58 -16.53 -9.11 -5.35
N VAL A 59 -17.39 -9.29 -4.34
CA VAL A 59 -17.58 -10.58 -3.68
C VAL A 59 -18.90 -11.18 -4.17
N LEU A 60 -18.81 -12.33 -4.85
CA LEU A 60 -19.94 -13.13 -5.27
C LEU A 60 -20.02 -14.34 -4.33
N SER A 61 -20.90 -14.29 -3.34
CA SER A 61 -21.04 -15.39 -2.40
C SER A 61 -22.25 -16.25 -2.74
N ALA A 62 -22.03 -17.54 -2.93
CA ALA A 62 -23.14 -18.48 -2.91
C ALA A 62 -23.75 -18.50 -1.50
N ASP A 63 -25.06 -18.68 -1.40
CA ASP A 63 -25.76 -18.85 -0.13
C ASP A 63 -26.69 -20.07 -0.19
N ARG A 64 -27.05 -20.56 0.97
CA ARG A 64 -28.07 -21.61 1.08
C ARG A 64 -29.44 -21.02 0.73
N PRO A 65 -30.36 -21.84 0.19
CA PRO A 65 -31.72 -21.39 -0.11
C PRO A 65 -32.37 -20.67 1.09
N LYS A 66 -33.13 -19.63 0.81
CA LYS A 66 -33.73 -18.75 1.86
C LYS A 66 -34.50 -19.53 2.95
N ARG A 67 -35.08 -20.70 2.61
CA ARG A 67 -35.78 -21.56 3.59
C ARG A 67 -34.91 -22.11 4.72
N PHE A 68 -33.59 -22.07 4.56
CA PHE A 68 -32.65 -22.54 5.60
C PHE A 68 -32.17 -21.40 6.52
N GLN A 69 -32.41 -20.14 6.16
CA GLN A 69 -31.98 -19.02 6.98
C GLN A 69 -32.61 -19.06 8.37
N GLY A 70 -31.79 -18.86 9.41
CA GLY A 70 -32.22 -18.97 10.81
C GLY A 70 -32.45 -20.40 11.34
N SER A 71 -32.23 -21.44 10.52
CA SER A 71 -32.45 -22.81 10.91
C SER A 71 -31.29 -23.45 11.70
N GLY A 72 -30.11 -22.86 11.68
CA GLY A 72 -28.91 -23.48 12.23
C GLY A 72 -28.34 -24.64 11.38
N ALA A 73 -28.79 -24.77 10.13
CA ALA A 73 -28.23 -25.74 9.19
C ALA A 73 -26.76 -25.50 8.91
N PRO A 74 -25.94 -26.48 8.55
CA PRO A 74 -24.52 -26.30 8.24
C PRO A 74 -24.29 -25.25 7.16
N GLN A 75 -23.29 -24.39 7.35
CA GLN A 75 -22.91 -23.30 6.46
C GLN A 75 -24.02 -22.26 6.20
N VAL A 76 -24.97 -22.13 7.12
CA VAL A 76 -26.00 -21.08 7.11
C VAL A 76 -25.67 -20.04 8.18
N ILE A 77 -25.41 -18.82 7.76
CA ILE A 77 -25.15 -17.66 8.61
C ILE A 77 -25.96 -16.46 8.08
N GLU A 78 -26.01 -15.37 8.83
CA GLU A 78 -26.55 -14.08 8.37
C GLU A 78 -25.56 -13.44 7.38
N GLN A 79 -25.58 -13.93 6.14
CA GLN A 79 -24.60 -13.61 5.11
C GLN A 79 -24.90 -12.31 4.37
N GLU A 80 -26.21 -12.01 4.18
CA GLU A 80 -26.65 -10.78 3.55
C GLU A 80 -26.23 -9.55 4.39
N GLY A 81 -25.50 -8.62 3.79
CA GLY A 81 -25.02 -7.42 4.47
C GLY A 81 -23.84 -7.63 5.44
N ILE A 82 -23.19 -8.80 5.43
CA ILE A 82 -22.08 -9.14 6.34
C ILE A 82 -20.93 -8.13 6.31
N PHE A 83 -20.70 -7.43 5.19
CA PHE A 83 -19.66 -6.40 5.08
C PHE A 83 -20.11 -5.01 5.54
N GLY A 84 -21.35 -4.85 6.00
CA GLY A 84 -21.88 -3.58 6.53
C GLY A 84 -21.68 -2.42 5.54
N ASN A 85 -21.11 -1.33 6.02
CA ASN A 85 -20.88 -0.12 5.22
C ASN A 85 -19.69 -0.21 4.25
N TYR A 86 -18.91 -1.29 4.29
CA TYR A 86 -17.72 -1.45 3.45
C TYR A 86 -18.03 -1.94 2.03
N ALA A 87 -19.24 -2.45 1.77
CA ALA A 87 -19.63 -2.89 0.45
C ALA A 87 -21.06 -2.43 0.11
N ALA A 88 -21.29 -2.13 -1.17
CA ALA A 88 -22.65 -2.05 -1.70
C ALA A 88 -23.26 -3.45 -1.80
N ASN A 89 -24.56 -3.61 -1.57
CA ASN A 89 -25.23 -4.92 -1.60
C ASN A 89 -26.01 -5.18 -2.90
N ASN A 90 -25.98 -4.25 -3.84
CA ASN A 90 -26.60 -4.41 -5.16
C ASN A 90 -25.94 -3.50 -6.20
N LEU A 91 -26.14 -3.83 -7.47
CA LEU A 91 -25.56 -3.10 -8.59
C LEU A 91 -26.08 -1.66 -8.72
N ASP A 92 -27.33 -1.39 -8.34
CA ASP A 92 -27.93 -0.05 -8.47
C ASP A 92 -27.29 0.96 -7.52
N GLN A 93 -26.78 0.49 -6.38
CA GLN A 93 -26.07 1.30 -5.37
C GLN A 93 -24.55 1.36 -5.60
N TRP A 94 -24.05 0.56 -6.50
CA TRP A 94 -22.63 0.46 -6.73
C TRP A 94 -22.10 1.51 -7.70
N ASN A 95 -21.11 2.27 -7.29
CA ASN A 95 -20.51 3.34 -8.09
C ASN A 95 -19.19 2.92 -8.78
N GLY A 96 -18.81 1.63 -8.75
CA GLY A 96 -17.58 1.12 -9.34
C GLY A 96 -16.28 1.50 -8.65
N ARG A 97 -16.35 2.14 -7.49
CA ARG A 97 -15.17 2.60 -6.71
C ARG A 97 -15.08 2.01 -5.32
N LYS A 98 -16.13 1.33 -4.89
CA LYS A 98 -16.21 0.67 -3.59
C LYS A 98 -16.44 -0.82 -3.81
N PRO A 99 -16.17 -1.65 -2.82
CA PRO A 99 -16.53 -3.05 -2.92
C PRO A 99 -18.03 -3.27 -3.16
N LEU A 100 -18.32 -4.36 -3.85
CA LEU A 100 -19.68 -4.85 -4.08
C LEU A 100 -19.80 -6.26 -3.52
N HIS A 101 -20.88 -6.53 -2.78
CA HIS A 101 -21.24 -7.87 -2.35
C HIS A 101 -22.54 -8.30 -3.01
N LEU A 102 -22.53 -9.37 -3.75
CA LEU A 102 -23.72 -10.01 -4.29
C LEU A 102 -23.90 -11.38 -3.65
N ASN A 103 -24.88 -11.49 -2.76
CA ASN A 103 -25.26 -12.72 -2.11
C ASN A 103 -26.28 -13.47 -2.95
N VAL A 104 -25.96 -14.69 -3.36
CA VAL A 104 -26.75 -15.46 -4.32
C VAL A 104 -27.25 -16.76 -3.69
N PRO A 105 -28.50 -16.79 -3.18
CA PRO A 105 -29.12 -18.03 -2.72
C PRO A 105 -29.32 -19.00 -3.89
N LEU A 106 -28.76 -20.20 -3.77
CA LEU A 106 -28.83 -21.23 -4.80
C LEU A 106 -29.65 -22.42 -4.32
N GLU A 107 -30.60 -22.87 -5.15
CA GLU A 107 -31.28 -24.15 -4.94
C GLU A 107 -30.37 -25.32 -5.37
N GLU A 108 -30.62 -26.51 -4.84
CA GLU A 108 -29.80 -27.70 -5.12
C GLU A 108 -30.10 -28.33 -6.50
N GLU A 109 -31.11 -27.84 -7.21
CA GLU A 109 -31.45 -28.31 -8.56
C GLU A 109 -30.43 -27.80 -9.57
N VAL A 110 -29.89 -28.71 -10.35
CA VAL A 110 -29.02 -28.36 -11.48
C VAL A 110 -29.90 -27.72 -12.57
N VAL A 111 -29.82 -26.40 -12.70
CA VAL A 111 -30.42 -25.69 -13.81
C VAL A 111 -29.46 -25.75 -14.99
N GLU A 112 -29.92 -26.21 -16.16
CA GLU A 112 -29.15 -26.08 -17.40
C GLU A 112 -28.79 -24.60 -17.57
N CYS A 113 -27.50 -24.30 -17.71
CA CYS A 113 -27.04 -22.93 -17.94
C CYS A 113 -27.53 -22.50 -19.33
N PRO A 114 -28.44 -21.53 -19.45
CA PRO A 114 -28.81 -21.00 -20.76
C PRO A 114 -27.58 -20.31 -21.39
N ASP A 115 -27.51 -20.33 -22.71
CA ASP A 115 -26.54 -19.54 -23.45
C ASP A 115 -26.77 -18.05 -23.13
N TRP A 116 -25.83 -17.44 -22.44
CA TRP A 116 -25.88 -16.02 -22.10
C TRP A 116 -25.05 -15.23 -23.10
N GLU A 117 -25.70 -14.40 -23.87
CA GLU A 117 -25.05 -13.23 -24.46
C GLU A 117 -25.10 -12.09 -23.44
N ALA A 118 -23.99 -11.87 -22.74
CA ALA A 118 -23.90 -10.77 -21.80
C ALA A 118 -23.55 -9.49 -22.56
N GLU A 119 -24.50 -8.55 -22.61
CA GLU A 119 -24.19 -7.19 -23.03
C GLU A 119 -23.43 -6.50 -21.89
N VAL A 120 -22.09 -6.39 -22.01
CA VAL A 120 -21.27 -5.66 -21.04
C VAL A 120 -21.52 -4.17 -21.23
N LYS A 121 -22.42 -3.61 -20.42
CA LYS A 121 -22.58 -2.17 -20.34
C LYS A 121 -21.37 -1.60 -19.59
N GLY A 122 -20.58 -0.78 -20.29
CA GLY A 122 -19.45 -0.10 -19.68
C GLY A 122 -19.91 0.72 -18.47
N PHE A 123 -19.24 0.53 -17.33
CA PHE A 123 -19.50 1.29 -16.13
C PHE A 123 -18.91 2.69 -16.29
N LEU A 124 -19.75 3.72 -16.29
CA LEU A 124 -19.29 5.10 -16.31
C LEU A 124 -19.07 5.56 -14.86
N PRO A 125 -17.84 5.88 -14.48
CA PRO A 125 -17.57 6.38 -13.15
C PRO A 125 -18.34 7.71 -12.92
N GLU A 126 -18.83 7.87 -11.69
CA GLU A 126 -19.55 9.07 -11.25
C GLU A 126 -18.74 10.34 -11.57
N LYS A 127 -19.39 11.35 -12.15
CA LYS A 127 -18.79 12.67 -12.34
C LYS A 127 -18.76 13.38 -11.00
N ILE A 128 -17.63 13.32 -10.31
CA ILE A 128 -17.42 14.13 -9.10
C ILE A 128 -17.18 15.56 -9.55
N SER A 129 -18.03 16.51 -9.10
CA SER A 129 -17.76 17.93 -9.23
C SER A 129 -16.97 18.40 -7.99
N PHE A 130 -15.87 19.07 -8.20
CA PHE A 130 -15.04 19.63 -7.14
C PHE A 130 -14.91 21.15 -7.31
N ASP A 131 -14.80 21.85 -6.17
CA ASP A 131 -14.59 23.30 -6.16
C ASP A 131 -13.11 23.63 -5.98
N VAL A 132 -12.48 24.06 -7.06
CA VAL A 132 -11.07 24.48 -7.07
C VAL A 132 -10.81 25.79 -6.32
N LYS A 133 -11.85 26.54 -5.92
CA LYS A 133 -11.69 27.79 -5.16
C LYS A 133 -10.97 27.54 -3.84
N ASN A 134 -11.25 26.42 -3.18
CA ASN A 134 -10.57 26.05 -1.94
C ASN A 134 -9.07 25.88 -2.16
N LEU A 135 -8.64 25.30 -3.28
CA LEU A 135 -7.22 25.14 -3.61
C LEU A 135 -6.58 26.50 -3.94
N ARG A 136 -7.25 27.35 -4.75
CA ARG A 136 -6.76 28.70 -5.03
C ARG A 136 -6.61 29.53 -3.77
N ASN A 137 -7.60 29.54 -2.89
CA ASN A 137 -7.55 30.27 -1.63
C ASN A 137 -6.45 29.77 -0.70
N PHE A 138 -6.19 28.44 -0.70
CA PHE A 138 -5.14 27.83 0.10
C PHE A 138 -3.75 28.23 -0.40
N LEU A 139 -3.55 28.23 -1.71
CA LEU A 139 -2.31 28.67 -2.33
C LEU A 139 -2.09 30.19 -2.21
N GLY A 140 -3.17 31.00 -2.20
CA GLY A 140 -3.10 32.46 -2.12
C GLY A 140 -2.62 33.10 -3.43
N ASP A 141 -2.11 34.34 -3.34
CA ASP A 141 -1.78 35.17 -4.50
C ASP A 141 -0.37 34.91 -5.07
N GLY A 142 0.12 33.66 -4.99
CA GLY A 142 1.38 33.25 -5.62
C GLY A 142 2.63 33.39 -4.73
N VAL A 143 2.49 33.79 -3.45
CA VAL A 143 3.59 33.75 -2.48
C VAL A 143 3.43 32.53 -1.59
N PHE A 144 4.24 31.47 -1.83
CA PHE A 144 4.10 30.16 -1.18
C PHE A 144 4.91 30.00 0.11
N LYS A 145 5.11 31.09 0.84
CA LYS A 145 5.89 31.10 2.08
C LYS A 145 5.30 30.17 3.12
N GLY A 146 6.11 29.23 3.63
CA GLY A 146 5.69 28.31 4.67
C GLY A 146 4.77 27.16 4.19
N ILE A 147 4.60 26.96 2.88
CA ILE A 147 3.84 25.84 2.30
C ILE A 147 4.78 24.70 1.93
N ILE A 148 4.44 23.47 2.29
CA ILE A 148 5.05 22.27 1.75
C ILE A 148 3.99 21.35 1.13
N ALA A 149 4.40 20.48 0.20
CA ALA A 149 3.55 19.38 -0.24
C ALA A 149 3.93 18.09 0.48
N MET A 150 2.90 17.29 0.82
CA MET A 150 3.07 15.90 1.24
C MET A 150 2.35 15.01 0.23
N VAL A 151 3.09 14.13 -0.43
CA VAL A 151 2.57 13.28 -1.51
C VAL A 151 2.57 11.83 -1.05
N GLY A 152 1.38 11.29 -0.80
CA GLY A 152 1.18 9.86 -0.57
C GLY A 152 0.99 9.11 -1.90
N GLY A 153 0.37 7.93 -1.86
CA GLY A 153 0.07 7.15 -3.06
C GLY A 153 -0.76 7.92 -4.07
N LEU A 154 -0.33 7.86 -5.33
CA LEU A 154 -1.03 8.46 -6.48
C LEU A 154 -1.42 7.39 -7.48
N GLU A 155 -2.60 7.55 -8.09
CA GLU A 155 -2.95 6.77 -9.26
C GLU A 155 -1.98 7.06 -10.42
N PRO A 156 -1.66 6.08 -11.27
CA PRO A 156 -0.72 6.28 -12.38
C PRO A 156 -1.07 7.47 -13.27
N GLU A 157 -2.36 7.67 -13.55
CA GLU A 157 -2.84 8.77 -14.39
C GLU A 157 -2.72 10.16 -13.76
N ASP A 158 -2.48 10.26 -12.45
CA ASP A 158 -2.34 11.53 -11.73
C ASP A 158 -0.89 12.00 -11.62
N ARG A 159 0.08 11.10 -11.81
CA ARG A 159 1.49 11.33 -11.50
C ARG A 159 2.11 12.46 -12.29
N GLU A 160 1.83 12.50 -13.58
CA GLU A 160 2.37 13.53 -14.48
C GLU A 160 1.83 14.93 -14.13
N ASP A 161 0.51 15.06 -13.93
CA ASP A 161 -0.11 16.32 -13.53
C ASP A 161 0.44 16.82 -12.18
N VAL A 162 0.57 15.92 -11.20
CA VAL A 162 1.11 16.26 -9.87
C VAL A 162 2.58 16.67 -9.97
N PHE A 163 3.38 15.96 -10.75
CA PHE A 163 4.79 16.28 -10.94
C PHE A 163 4.99 17.70 -11.51
N TYR A 164 4.33 18.02 -12.63
CA TYR A 164 4.44 19.36 -13.23
C TYR A 164 3.89 20.45 -12.31
N PHE A 165 2.75 20.20 -11.67
CA PHE A 165 2.18 21.15 -10.71
C PHE A 165 3.14 21.47 -9.55
N LEU A 166 3.80 20.48 -8.97
CA LEU A 166 4.79 20.71 -7.91
C LEU A 166 6.04 21.43 -8.41
N ARG A 167 6.47 21.13 -9.63
CA ARG A 167 7.58 21.82 -10.28
C ARG A 167 7.27 23.29 -10.52
N ASP A 168 6.06 23.60 -10.99
CA ASP A 168 5.61 24.97 -11.23
C ASP A 168 5.45 25.76 -9.92
N LEU A 169 4.96 25.09 -8.85
CA LEU A 169 4.89 25.69 -7.51
C LEU A 169 6.26 25.98 -6.91
N GLY A 170 7.28 25.16 -7.21
CA GLY A 170 8.62 25.26 -6.64
C GLY A 170 8.71 25.07 -5.13
N ILE A 171 7.68 24.49 -4.48
CA ILE A 171 7.63 24.27 -3.04
C ILE A 171 8.33 22.97 -2.62
N PRO A 172 8.83 22.88 -1.36
CA PRO A 172 9.41 21.65 -0.83
C PRO A 172 8.40 20.52 -0.75
N VAL A 173 8.84 19.30 -1.05
CA VAL A 173 7.99 18.11 -1.13
C VAL A 173 8.52 16.99 -0.24
N VAL A 174 7.66 16.46 0.61
CA VAL A 174 7.84 15.16 1.28
C VAL A 174 7.01 14.15 0.49
N ALA A 175 7.64 13.17 -0.14
CA ALA A 175 6.94 12.19 -0.97
C ALA A 175 7.22 10.75 -0.53
N ASP A 176 6.18 9.95 -0.47
CA ASP A 176 6.27 8.51 -0.26
C ASP A 176 6.68 7.81 -1.57
N VAL A 177 7.32 6.65 -1.47
CA VAL A 177 7.73 5.84 -2.64
C VAL A 177 6.53 5.43 -3.49
N ASN A 178 5.39 5.14 -2.87
CA ASN A 178 4.15 4.76 -3.58
C ASN A 178 3.46 5.93 -4.29
N SER A 179 3.98 7.16 -4.14
CA SER A 179 3.59 8.27 -5.02
C SER A 179 3.98 8.01 -6.48
N GLY A 180 5.04 7.23 -6.71
CA GLY A 180 5.61 6.94 -8.02
C GLY A 180 6.28 8.13 -8.68
N ILE A 181 6.49 9.24 -7.95
CA ILE A 181 7.18 10.45 -8.43
C ILE A 181 8.32 10.89 -7.50
N ARG A 182 8.52 10.23 -6.34
CA ARG A 182 9.51 10.62 -5.34
C ARG A 182 10.91 10.77 -5.95
N GLU A 183 11.36 9.79 -6.71
CA GLU A 183 12.70 9.71 -7.26
C GLU A 183 12.96 10.77 -8.37
N ILE A 184 11.91 11.31 -8.99
CA ILE A 184 12.03 12.32 -10.04
C ILE A 184 11.88 13.77 -9.52
N LEU A 185 11.46 13.94 -8.26
CA LEU A 185 11.31 15.28 -7.65
C LEU A 185 12.64 15.95 -7.31
N GLN A 186 13.72 15.17 -7.11
CA GLN A 186 15.11 15.64 -6.95
C GLN A 186 15.27 16.83 -6.00
N ASP A 187 15.48 18.03 -6.56
CA ASP A 187 15.74 19.28 -5.83
C ASP A 187 14.56 19.79 -4.99
N LEU A 188 13.35 19.35 -5.27
CA LEU A 188 12.17 19.65 -4.44
C LEU A 188 12.04 18.70 -3.26
N LEU A 189 12.66 17.51 -3.32
CA LEU A 189 12.50 16.48 -2.29
C LEU A 189 13.22 16.89 -1.00
N ILE A 190 12.48 16.82 0.11
CA ILE A 190 13.01 17.05 1.46
C ILE A 190 12.63 15.90 2.38
N SER A 191 13.43 15.69 3.42
CA SER A 191 13.10 14.73 4.47
C SER A 191 12.08 15.34 5.46
N GLU A 192 11.11 14.55 5.90
CA GLU A 192 10.20 14.94 6.99
C GLU A 192 10.93 15.32 8.28
N LYS A 193 12.14 14.81 8.50
CA LYS A 193 12.99 15.16 9.63
C LYS A 193 13.43 16.64 9.66
N SER A 194 13.30 17.33 8.53
CA SER A 194 13.54 18.78 8.45
C SER A 194 12.57 19.59 9.32
N PHE A 195 11.44 18.99 9.71
CA PHE A 195 10.37 19.65 10.48
C PHE A 195 10.30 19.19 11.94
N VAL A 196 11.28 18.46 12.44
CA VAL A 196 11.31 18.07 13.84
C VAL A 196 11.41 19.32 14.71
N GLY A 197 10.37 19.56 15.53
CA GLY A 197 10.28 20.72 16.45
C GLY A 197 9.86 22.05 15.80
N ASN A 198 9.66 22.10 14.48
CA ASN A 198 9.16 23.29 13.78
C ASN A 198 8.30 22.89 12.58
N LEU A 199 7.01 22.74 12.80
CA LEU A 199 6.07 22.34 11.75
C LEU A 199 5.86 23.46 10.72
N PRO A 200 5.58 23.13 9.45
CA PRO A 200 5.30 24.11 8.40
C PRO A 200 3.95 24.80 8.68
N GLY A 201 3.81 26.05 8.24
CA GLY A 201 2.55 26.80 8.41
C GLY A 201 1.38 26.21 7.62
N LYS A 202 1.67 25.64 6.45
CA LYS A 202 0.67 25.04 5.57
C LYS A 202 1.18 23.73 4.95
N ILE A 203 0.29 22.75 4.84
CA ILE A 203 0.55 21.48 4.15
C ILE A 203 -0.51 21.21 3.10
N LEU A 204 -0.06 21.02 1.86
CA LEU A 204 -0.87 20.50 0.77
C LEU A 204 -0.64 18.99 0.68
N ARG A 205 -1.64 18.17 1.08
CA ARG A 205 -1.58 16.72 0.87
C ARG A 205 -2.17 16.35 -0.48
N LEU A 206 -1.43 15.58 -1.26
CA LEU A 206 -1.84 15.02 -2.55
C LEU A 206 -1.84 13.48 -2.48
N GLY A 207 -2.98 12.89 -2.80
CA GLY A 207 -3.14 11.43 -2.81
C GLY A 207 -3.49 10.81 -1.45
N GLU A 208 -3.03 9.58 -1.22
CA GLU A 208 -3.27 8.82 0.00
C GLU A 208 -2.65 9.46 1.24
N VAL A 209 -3.01 8.93 2.42
CA VAL A 209 -2.41 9.40 3.68
C VAL A 209 -0.93 9.03 3.73
N PRO A 210 -0.01 10.01 3.93
CA PRO A 210 1.42 9.75 3.99
C PRO A 210 1.82 8.79 5.12
N VAL A 211 2.88 8.03 4.89
CA VAL A 211 3.37 7.01 5.84
C VAL A 211 4.10 7.64 7.03
N GLY A 212 4.70 8.82 6.83
CA GLY A 212 5.66 9.42 7.73
C GLY A 212 5.14 9.84 9.11
N LYS A 213 6.09 10.14 10.00
CA LYS A 213 5.80 10.61 11.36
C LYS A 213 5.25 12.03 11.36
N LEU A 214 5.73 12.89 10.43
CA LEU A 214 5.29 14.28 10.31
C LEU A 214 3.76 14.37 10.21
N TRP A 215 3.12 13.51 9.40
CA TRP A 215 1.68 13.48 9.26
C TRP A 215 0.96 13.20 10.58
N ARG A 216 1.47 12.26 11.39
CA ARG A 216 0.88 11.92 12.70
C ARG A 216 1.07 13.04 13.75
N ASP A 217 2.18 13.74 13.67
CA ASP A 217 2.49 14.83 14.62
C ASP A 217 1.51 16.02 14.44
N LEU A 218 0.91 16.16 13.25
CA LEU A 218 -0.14 17.15 12.95
C LEU A 218 -1.42 16.97 13.77
N GLU A 219 -1.70 15.78 14.32
CA GLU A 219 -2.87 15.57 15.18
C GLU A 219 -2.85 16.44 16.45
N LEU A 220 -1.66 16.77 16.94
CA LEU A 220 -1.46 17.56 18.15
C LEU A 220 -1.20 19.05 17.86
N ASP A 221 -1.10 19.42 16.56
CA ASP A 221 -0.84 20.80 16.14
C ASP A 221 -2.01 21.40 15.38
N SER A 222 -2.65 22.40 15.97
CA SER A 222 -3.74 23.15 15.33
C SER A 222 -3.26 24.39 14.57
N SER A 223 -1.97 24.74 14.62
CA SER A 223 -1.43 25.92 13.95
C SER A 223 -1.14 25.71 12.48
N THR A 224 -0.85 24.48 12.06
CA THR A 224 -0.63 24.10 10.66
C THR A 224 -1.97 23.98 9.90
N GLU A 225 -2.17 24.79 8.88
CA GLU A 225 -3.31 24.65 7.98
C GLU A 225 -3.08 23.48 7.02
N VAL A 226 -4.05 22.55 6.90
CA VAL A 226 -3.95 21.38 6.00
C VAL A 226 -5.08 21.40 4.99
N LEU A 227 -4.71 21.28 3.71
CA LEU A 227 -5.61 20.99 2.61
C LEU A 227 -5.23 19.65 1.97
N SER A 228 -6.18 18.74 1.90
CA SER A 228 -6.01 17.43 1.28
C SER A 228 -6.76 17.34 -0.04
N ILE A 229 -6.14 16.78 -1.08
CA ILE A 229 -6.80 16.39 -2.32
C ILE A 229 -6.65 14.89 -2.45
N CYS A 230 -7.74 14.14 -2.34
CA CYS A 230 -7.70 12.68 -2.32
C CYS A 230 -8.97 12.03 -2.86
N ARG A 231 -8.80 10.82 -3.39
CA ARG A 231 -9.86 10.04 -4.06
C ARG A 231 -10.93 9.52 -3.10
N ASN A 232 -10.55 9.20 -1.86
CA ASN A 232 -11.50 8.68 -0.85
C ASN A 232 -12.26 9.77 -0.08
N GLY A 233 -11.90 11.04 -0.24
CA GLY A 233 -12.53 12.17 0.45
C GLY A 233 -12.28 12.22 1.95
N LEU A 234 -11.33 11.45 2.47
CA LEU A 234 -11.04 11.38 3.90
C LEU A 234 -9.84 12.28 4.27
N PRO A 235 -9.96 13.07 5.35
CA PRO A 235 -8.90 14.00 5.75
C PRO A 235 -7.62 13.27 6.18
N GLY A 236 -7.71 12.05 6.73
CA GLY A 236 -6.58 11.33 7.30
C GLY A 236 -6.06 11.91 8.62
N LEU A 237 -6.74 12.92 9.16
CA LEU A 237 -6.53 13.55 10.47
C LEU A 237 -7.86 13.60 11.21
N ALA A 238 -7.84 13.39 12.53
CA ALA A 238 -9.04 13.51 13.36
C ALA A 238 -9.36 14.98 13.68
N ARG A 239 -8.35 15.86 13.64
CA ARG A 239 -8.55 17.30 13.79
C ARG A 239 -9.14 17.94 12.53
N GLU A 240 -9.65 19.15 12.68
CA GLU A 240 -10.19 19.92 11.56
C GLU A 240 -9.14 20.16 10.47
N SER A 241 -9.50 19.85 9.23
CA SER A 241 -8.71 20.09 8.02
C SER A 241 -9.62 20.14 6.79
N LYS A 242 -9.15 20.78 5.72
CA LYS A 242 -9.92 20.90 4.48
C LYS A 242 -9.65 19.71 3.56
N VAL A 243 -10.69 19.24 2.88
CA VAL A 243 -10.59 18.15 1.90
C VAL A 243 -11.28 18.53 0.59
N ILE A 244 -10.59 18.30 -0.52
CA ILE A 244 -11.17 18.26 -1.86
C ILE A 244 -11.26 16.79 -2.25
N HIS A 245 -12.48 16.30 -2.39
CA HIS A 245 -12.75 14.92 -2.79
C HIS A 245 -12.71 14.81 -4.31
N GLY A 246 -11.75 14.09 -4.85
CA GLY A 246 -11.64 13.86 -6.29
C GLY A 246 -10.33 13.21 -6.71
N ASN A 247 -10.24 12.93 -8.01
CA ASN A 247 -8.99 12.51 -8.64
C ASN A 247 -8.02 13.70 -8.63
N VAL A 248 -6.80 13.48 -8.14
CA VAL A 248 -5.83 14.56 -7.86
C VAL A 248 -5.46 15.33 -9.12
N GLY A 249 -5.14 14.63 -10.21
CA GLY A 249 -4.78 15.25 -11.48
C GLY A 249 -5.94 16.07 -12.07
N ARG A 250 -7.17 15.59 -11.95
CA ARG A 250 -8.35 16.35 -12.42
C ARG A 250 -8.57 17.64 -11.63
N VAL A 251 -8.37 17.60 -10.30
CA VAL A 251 -8.47 18.79 -9.45
C VAL A 251 -7.41 19.80 -9.84
N ILE A 252 -6.17 19.37 -10.07
CA ILE A 252 -5.05 20.20 -10.48
C ILE A 252 -5.34 20.84 -11.85
N ARG A 253 -5.72 20.06 -12.85
CA ARG A 253 -6.09 20.60 -14.18
C ARG A 253 -7.25 21.60 -14.12
N GLY A 254 -8.17 21.42 -13.16
CA GLY A 254 -9.29 22.35 -12.91
C GLY A 254 -8.85 23.75 -12.44
N LEU A 255 -7.62 23.93 -11.95
CA LEU A 255 -7.06 25.25 -11.62
C LEU A 255 -6.88 26.13 -12.86
N GLY A 256 -6.65 25.53 -14.05
CA GLY A 256 -6.25 26.25 -15.25
C GLY A 256 -4.84 26.85 -15.12
N GLU A 257 -4.53 27.78 -16.02
CA GLU A 257 -3.28 28.52 -15.93
C GLU A 257 -3.28 29.40 -14.67
N VAL A 258 -2.29 29.21 -13.82
CA VAL A 258 -2.04 30.04 -12.63
C VAL A 258 -0.62 30.58 -12.78
N ASP A 259 -0.50 31.90 -12.83
CA ASP A 259 0.81 32.55 -12.81
C ASP A 259 1.44 32.39 -11.42
N PHE A 260 2.25 31.36 -11.26
CA PHE A 260 3.03 31.16 -10.05
C PHE A 260 4.28 32.03 -10.07
N ILE A 261 4.32 33.03 -9.19
CA ILE A 261 5.46 33.93 -9.04
C ILE A 261 6.20 33.54 -7.76
N GLY A 262 7.34 32.89 -7.88
CA GLY A 262 8.27 32.79 -6.76
C GLY A 262 9.14 31.54 -6.77
N ASP A 263 10.43 31.74 -6.60
CA ASP A 263 11.39 30.73 -6.18
C ASP A 263 11.39 30.70 -4.63
N VAL A 264 10.67 29.73 -4.05
CA VAL A 264 10.47 29.65 -2.58
C VAL A 264 11.57 28.82 -1.91
N ARG A 265 12.54 28.32 -2.69
CA ARG A 265 13.59 27.40 -2.22
C ARG A 265 14.51 28.00 -1.15
N ASP A 266 14.61 29.32 -1.08
CA ASP A 266 15.48 29.99 -0.10
C ASP A 266 14.92 30.04 1.33
N ASP A 267 13.62 29.80 1.51
CA ASP A 267 12.94 29.91 2.82
C ASP A 267 12.92 28.60 3.63
N PHE A 268 13.30 27.47 3.03
CA PHE A 268 13.31 26.17 3.68
C PHE A 268 14.72 25.57 3.76
N PRO A 269 15.05 24.87 4.86
CA PRO A 269 16.28 24.12 4.92
C PRO A 269 16.32 23.13 3.75
N SER A 270 17.37 23.19 2.92
CA SER A 270 17.55 22.17 1.89
C SER A 270 17.54 20.80 2.53
N GLY A 271 16.84 19.82 1.95
CA GLY A 271 16.83 18.43 2.45
C GLY A 271 18.21 17.76 2.38
N ARG A 272 19.14 18.30 1.58
CA ARG A 272 20.48 17.78 1.36
C ARG A 272 21.30 17.49 2.61
N PRO A 273 21.40 18.37 3.64
CA PRO A 273 22.17 18.07 4.83
C PRO A 273 21.62 16.91 5.65
N ILE A 274 20.29 16.69 5.60
CA ILE A 274 19.66 15.60 6.32
C ILE A 274 19.86 14.28 5.58
N PHE A 275 19.69 14.27 4.27
CA PHE A 275 19.98 13.10 3.45
C PHE A 275 21.45 12.69 3.56
N SER A 276 22.40 13.63 3.52
CA SER A 276 23.83 13.32 3.73
C SER A 276 24.11 12.67 5.08
N LYS A 277 23.45 13.12 6.15
CA LYS A 277 23.57 12.47 7.47
C LYS A 277 22.98 11.06 7.51
N ILE A 278 21.89 10.85 6.76
CA ILE A 278 21.31 9.51 6.61
C ILE A 278 22.30 8.61 5.86
N ASP A 279 22.86 9.09 4.75
CA ASP A 279 23.82 8.34 3.94
C ASP A 279 25.10 7.99 4.71
N GLU A 280 25.67 8.95 5.48
CA GLU A 280 26.79 8.69 6.39
C GLU A 280 26.49 7.59 7.43
N ARG A 281 25.25 7.52 7.91
CA ARG A 281 24.83 6.48 8.87
C ARG A 281 24.66 5.12 8.20
N LEU A 282 24.11 5.08 6.98
CA LEU A 282 23.99 3.86 6.19
C LEU A 282 25.37 3.27 5.87
N GLU A 283 26.35 4.12 5.56
CA GLU A 283 27.74 3.69 5.37
C GLU A 283 28.39 3.16 6.66
N LYS A 284 28.07 3.78 7.81
CA LYS A 284 28.62 3.38 9.11
C LYS A 284 28.05 2.07 9.65
N PHE A 285 26.79 1.77 9.33
CA PHE A 285 26.07 0.59 9.80
C PHE A 285 25.44 -0.17 8.61
N PRO A 286 26.28 -0.74 7.73
CA PRO A 286 25.82 -1.30 6.46
C PRO A 286 24.96 -2.56 6.60
N ASP A 287 25.12 -3.33 7.68
CA ASP A 287 24.38 -4.56 7.94
C ASP A 287 23.20 -4.37 8.89
N SER A 288 22.93 -3.11 9.31
CA SER A 288 21.72 -2.77 10.01
C SER A 288 20.48 -2.98 9.12
N GLU A 289 19.28 -3.08 9.70
CA GLU A 289 18.04 -3.17 8.92
C GLU A 289 17.90 -2.00 7.92
N PRO A 290 18.10 -0.72 8.31
CA PRO A 290 18.12 0.38 7.34
C PRO A 290 19.22 0.25 6.27
N GLY A 291 20.43 -0.22 6.61
CA GLY A 291 21.54 -0.41 5.67
C GLY A 291 21.21 -1.46 4.61
N LEU A 292 20.69 -2.61 5.04
CA LEU A 292 20.28 -3.68 4.12
C LEU A 292 19.06 -3.28 3.28
N VAL A 293 18.09 -2.56 3.85
CA VAL A 293 16.93 -2.03 3.10
C VAL A 293 17.37 -1.00 2.06
N ASN A 294 18.33 -0.14 2.37
CA ASN A 294 18.90 0.79 1.40
C ASN A 294 19.52 0.04 0.21
N LEU A 295 20.38 -0.94 0.47
CA LEU A 295 20.99 -1.74 -0.59
C LEU A 295 19.95 -2.52 -1.39
N LEU A 296 19.00 -3.17 -0.71
CA LEU A 296 17.87 -3.87 -1.34
C LEU A 296 17.11 -2.95 -2.29
N SER A 297 16.89 -1.69 -1.90
CA SER A 297 16.16 -0.72 -2.71
C SER A 297 16.84 -0.39 -4.04
N VAL A 298 18.17 -0.49 -4.10
CA VAL A 298 18.94 -0.36 -5.34
C VAL A 298 18.70 -1.57 -6.24
N TYR A 299 18.79 -2.79 -5.69
CA TYR A 299 18.53 -4.00 -6.48
C TYR A 299 17.10 -4.06 -7.03
N ALA A 300 16.13 -3.63 -6.24
CA ALA A 300 14.72 -3.67 -6.64
C ALA A 300 14.37 -2.72 -7.81
N THR A 301 15.25 -1.79 -8.19
CA THR A 301 15.05 -0.94 -9.38
C THR A 301 15.13 -1.73 -10.69
N THR A 302 15.68 -2.94 -10.66
CA THR A 302 15.80 -3.81 -11.84
C THR A 302 14.51 -4.51 -12.22
N GLY A 303 13.53 -4.58 -11.31
CA GLY A 303 12.25 -5.22 -11.56
C GLY A 303 11.24 -4.33 -12.27
N GLU A 304 10.30 -4.95 -12.99
CA GLU A 304 9.18 -4.24 -13.64
C GLU A 304 8.13 -3.77 -12.63
N SER A 305 8.09 -4.37 -11.44
CA SER A 305 7.20 -3.96 -10.35
C SER A 305 7.75 -4.28 -8.97
N LEU A 306 7.39 -3.44 -8.01
CA LEU A 306 7.75 -3.51 -6.61
C LEU A 306 6.51 -3.43 -5.74
N PHE A 307 6.31 -4.41 -4.87
CA PHE A 307 5.31 -4.34 -3.80
C PHE A 307 6.03 -4.20 -2.46
N ILE A 308 5.64 -3.22 -1.67
CA ILE A 308 6.24 -2.98 -0.35
C ILE A 308 5.19 -3.20 0.73
N GLY A 309 5.51 -4.09 1.65
CA GLY A 309 4.67 -4.42 2.79
C GLY A 309 4.55 -3.32 3.82
N ASN A 310 3.44 -3.33 4.53
CA ASN A 310 3.17 -2.43 5.65
C ASN A 310 4.14 -2.67 6.83
N SER A 311 3.95 -1.95 7.92
CA SER A 311 4.78 -1.95 9.11
C SER A 311 6.14 -1.25 8.89
N LEU A 312 7.27 -1.89 9.17
CA LEU A 312 8.60 -1.31 8.98
C LEU A 312 9.02 -1.20 7.51
N PRO A 313 8.82 -2.21 6.65
CA PRO A 313 9.33 -2.19 5.28
C PRO A 313 9.00 -0.89 4.53
N ILE A 314 7.74 -0.46 4.48
CA ILE A 314 7.36 0.79 3.77
C ILE A 314 7.96 2.03 4.43
N ARG A 315 8.09 2.07 5.77
CA ARG A 315 8.67 3.20 6.48
C ARG A 315 10.17 3.33 6.23
N GLU A 316 10.87 2.21 6.29
CA GLU A 316 12.31 2.19 6.02
C GLU A 316 12.62 2.47 4.56
N TRP A 317 11.78 1.98 3.65
CA TRP A 317 11.91 2.30 2.24
C TRP A 317 11.75 3.80 1.96
N ASN A 318 10.77 4.44 2.58
CA ASN A 318 10.56 5.88 2.45
C ASN A 318 11.73 6.69 3.02
N GLU A 319 12.28 6.26 4.16
CA GLU A 319 13.28 7.02 4.89
C GLU A 319 14.71 6.74 4.43
N TYR A 320 15.02 5.46 4.14
CA TYR A 320 16.38 4.98 3.88
C TYR A 320 16.58 4.40 2.47
N GLY A 321 15.52 4.07 1.74
CA GLY A 321 15.64 3.58 0.37
C GLY A 321 16.30 4.60 -0.56
N GLN A 322 16.90 4.10 -1.64
CA GLN A 322 17.51 4.94 -2.69
C GLN A 322 16.50 5.95 -3.25
N ARG A 323 16.98 7.09 -3.77
CA ARG A 323 16.16 8.23 -4.19
C ARG A 323 16.47 8.73 -5.61
N ASP A 324 17.36 8.03 -6.32
CA ASP A 324 17.91 8.51 -7.59
C ASP A 324 17.27 7.87 -8.81
N THR A 325 16.82 6.60 -8.67
CA THR A 325 16.30 5.80 -9.77
C THR A 325 14.82 5.48 -9.53
N PRO A 326 13.92 5.90 -10.42
CA PRO A 326 12.50 5.57 -10.29
C PRO A 326 12.25 4.07 -10.41
N TYR A 327 11.31 3.58 -9.62
CA TYR A 327 10.75 2.23 -9.81
C TYR A 327 9.69 2.27 -10.91
N ALA A 328 9.66 1.25 -11.78
CA ALA A 328 8.72 1.23 -12.89
C ALA A 328 7.26 1.25 -12.40
N ARG A 329 6.94 0.41 -11.40
CA ARG A 329 5.61 0.35 -10.77
C ARG A 329 5.74 0.03 -9.29
N VAL A 330 5.09 0.79 -8.43
CA VAL A 330 5.07 0.55 -6.97
C VAL A 330 3.65 0.28 -6.51
N PHE A 331 3.49 -0.82 -5.75
CA PHE A 331 2.24 -1.22 -5.14
C PHE A 331 2.38 -1.32 -3.62
N VAL A 332 1.31 -0.98 -2.92
CA VAL A 332 1.19 -1.07 -1.47
C VAL A 332 -0.28 -1.29 -1.08
N ASN A 333 -0.56 -1.81 0.11
CA ASN A 333 -1.90 -1.83 0.70
C ASN A 333 -1.99 -0.76 1.79
N ARG A 334 -2.43 0.46 1.42
CA ARG A 334 -2.46 1.62 2.32
C ARG A 334 -3.86 2.12 2.66
N GLY A 335 -4.91 1.36 2.34
CA GLY A 335 -6.28 1.69 2.72
C GLY A 335 -6.51 1.56 4.23
N ALA A 336 -6.39 0.35 4.75
CA ALA A 336 -6.53 0.05 6.17
C ALA A 336 -5.19 -0.23 6.89
N ASN A 337 -4.12 -0.36 6.14
CA ASN A 337 -2.76 -0.60 6.64
C ASN A 337 -2.56 -1.92 7.40
N GLY A 338 -3.38 -2.95 7.14
CA GLY A 338 -3.21 -4.29 7.69
C GLY A 338 -1.92 -4.95 7.21
N ILE A 339 -1.45 -5.99 7.95
CA ILE A 339 -0.30 -6.81 7.52
C ILE A 339 -0.75 -8.12 6.87
N ASP A 340 -2.02 -8.43 6.91
CA ASP A 340 -2.65 -9.61 6.34
C ASP A 340 -2.80 -9.53 4.82
N GLY A 341 -2.72 -10.68 4.13
CA GLY A 341 -2.99 -10.84 2.70
C GLY A 341 -2.09 -10.06 1.73
N GLN A 342 -0.94 -9.57 2.18
CA GLN A 342 -0.11 -8.70 1.35
C GLN A 342 0.66 -9.45 0.27
N LEU A 343 1.09 -10.70 0.54
CA LEU A 343 1.72 -11.54 -0.48
C LEU A 343 0.70 -11.90 -1.56
N SER A 344 -0.52 -12.24 -1.16
CA SER A 344 -1.63 -12.50 -2.09
C SER A 344 -1.96 -11.27 -2.94
N SER A 345 -1.97 -10.06 -2.34
CA SER A 345 -2.13 -8.79 -3.07
C SER A 345 -0.99 -8.54 -4.05
N TRP A 346 0.26 -8.79 -3.66
CA TRP A 346 1.40 -8.68 -4.56
C TRP A 346 1.25 -9.61 -5.76
N LEU A 347 0.93 -10.89 -5.54
CA LEU A 347 0.72 -11.85 -6.61
C LEU A 347 -0.41 -11.43 -7.55
N GLY A 348 -1.49 -10.87 -7.01
CA GLY A 348 -2.58 -10.32 -7.79
C GLY A 348 -2.17 -9.10 -8.61
N ALA A 349 -1.48 -8.13 -7.99
CA ALA A 349 -1.04 -6.90 -8.65
C ALA A 349 0.02 -7.17 -9.74
N THR A 350 0.74 -8.28 -9.66
CA THR A 350 1.82 -8.63 -10.57
C THR A 350 1.56 -9.91 -11.35
N ALA A 351 0.31 -10.36 -11.44
CA ALA A 351 -0.02 -11.65 -12.08
C ALA A 351 0.45 -11.73 -13.54
N GLU A 352 0.45 -10.60 -14.26
CA GLU A 352 0.90 -10.46 -15.65
C GLU A 352 2.31 -9.86 -15.79
N THR A 353 2.96 -9.54 -14.67
CA THR A 353 4.29 -8.91 -14.62
C THR A 353 5.21 -9.78 -13.76
N PRO A 354 5.78 -10.86 -14.32
CA PRO A 354 6.53 -11.83 -13.51
C PRO A 354 7.82 -11.27 -12.93
N ASP A 355 8.51 -10.35 -13.60
CA ASP A 355 9.71 -9.70 -13.07
C ASP A 355 9.35 -8.70 -11.98
N SER A 356 9.10 -9.22 -10.78
CA SER A 356 8.51 -8.46 -9.68
C SER A 356 9.16 -8.77 -8.34
N TRP A 357 9.26 -7.72 -7.52
CA TRP A 357 9.76 -7.77 -6.16
C TRP A 357 8.61 -7.59 -5.16
N GLY A 358 8.52 -8.46 -4.17
CA GLY A 358 7.64 -8.30 -3.01
C GLY A 358 8.47 -8.24 -1.75
N VAL A 359 8.38 -7.16 -0.96
CA VAL A 359 9.18 -6.95 0.26
C VAL A 359 8.26 -6.90 1.46
N PHE A 360 8.41 -7.83 2.38
CA PHE A 360 7.51 -8.05 3.51
C PHE A 360 8.28 -8.20 4.82
N GLY A 361 7.63 -7.92 5.95
CA GLY A 361 8.12 -8.34 7.25
C GLY A 361 7.79 -9.81 7.55
N ASP A 362 8.46 -10.36 8.54
CA ASP A 362 8.27 -11.74 9.01
C ASP A 362 6.82 -12.03 9.44
N LEU A 363 6.23 -11.21 10.31
CA LEU A 363 4.83 -11.39 10.74
C LEU A 363 3.83 -11.23 9.58
N THR A 364 4.09 -10.33 8.63
CA THR A 364 3.28 -10.20 7.42
C THR A 364 3.29 -11.50 6.61
N THR A 365 4.46 -12.12 6.48
CA THR A 365 4.63 -13.38 5.76
C THR A 365 3.90 -14.52 6.47
N LEU A 366 3.99 -14.60 7.81
CA LEU A 366 3.26 -15.60 8.59
C LEU A 366 1.74 -15.49 8.45
N TYR A 367 1.22 -14.29 8.24
CA TYR A 367 -0.21 -14.09 7.99
C TYR A 367 -0.67 -14.64 6.64
N ASP A 368 0.23 -14.83 5.67
CA ASP A 368 -0.13 -15.13 4.29
C ASP A 368 0.67 -16.31 3.69
N LEU A 369 0.97 -17.31 4.54
CA LEU A 369 1.78 -18.48 4.17
C LEU A 369 1.19 -19.31 3.01
N ALA A 370 -0.11 -19.19 2.76
CA ALA A 370 -0.82 -19.90 1.69
C ALA A 370 -0.73 -19.20 0.31
N ALA A 371 -0.30 -17.95 0.26
CA ALA A 371 -0.24 -17.17 -0.98
C ALA A 371 0.48 -17.88 -2.14
N PRO A 372 1.60 -18.62 -1.93
CA PRO A 372 2.28 -19.31 -3.02
C PRO A 372 1.50 -20.47 -3.65
N ALA A 373 0.33 -20.86 -3.14
CA ALA A 373 -0.57 -21.77 -3.85
C ALA A 373 -0.94 -21.26 -5.25
N LEU A 374 -0.86 -19.95 -5.47
CA LEU A 374 -1.08 -19.28 -6.76
C LEU A 374 0.06 -19.49 -7.75
N PHE A 375 1.24 -19.96 -7.34
CA PHE A 375 2.38 -20.19 -8.22
C PHE A 375 2.13 -21.21 -9.33
N SER A 376 1.16 -22.09 -9.15
CA SER A 376 0.71 -23.00 -10.21
C SER A 376 -0.07 -22.31 -11.35
N GLN A 377 -0.43 -21.04 -11.18
CA GLN A 377 -1.32 -20.30 -12.07
C GLN A 377 -0.74 -18.95 -12.52
N VAL A 378 0.36 -18.50 -11.94
CA VAL A 378 1.10 -17.28 -12.32
C VAL A 378 2.53 -17.66 -12.72
N GLU A 379 3.12 -16.89 -13.62
CA GLU A 379 4.53 -17.08 -13.99
C GLU A 379 5.42 -16.77 -12.78
N CYS A 380 6.31 -17.71 -12.44
CA CYS A 380 7.21 -17.59 -11.28
C CYS A 380 8.61 -17.10 -11.61
N ARG A 381 9.00 -17.17 -12.88
CA ARG A 381 10.31 -16.72 -13.34
C ARG A 381 10.47 -15.21 -13.09
N GLY A 382 11.56 -14.80 -12.47
CA GLY A 382 11.83 -13.38 -12.18
C GLY A 382 11.19 -12.87 -10.87
N ARG A 383 10.31 -13.64 -10.22
CA ARG A 383 9.69 -13.23 -8.95
C ARG A 383 10.65 -13.36 -7.79
N ILE A 384 10.78 -12.30 -7.01
CA ILE A 384 11.62 -12.27 -5.81
C ILE A 384 10.76 -11.85 -4.61
N ILE A 385 10.66 -12.74 -3.63
CA ILE A 385 10.04 -12.47 -2.34
C ILE A 385 11.16 -12.17 -1.35
N VAL A 386 11.19 -10.97 -0.80
CA VAL A 386 12.11 -10.62 0.28
C VAL A 386 11.34 -10.56 1.58
N VAL A 387 11.75 -11.35 2.55
CA VAL A 387 11.22 -11.29 3.91
C VAL A 387 12.28 -10.73 4.83
N ILE A 388 12.02 -9.55 5.38
CA ILE A 388 12.83 -8.96 6.43
C ILE A 388 12.48 -9.67 7.73
N ASN A 389 13.32 -10.64 8.12
CA ASN A 389 13.16 -11.43 9.33
C ASN A 389 13.97 -10.79 10.46
N ASN A 390 13.34 -9.82 11.15
CA ASN A 390 13.95 -9.09 12.26
C ASN A 390 13.45 -9.59 13.64
N GLY A 391 12.73 -10.74 13.67
CA GLY A 391 12.29 -11.42 14.88
C GLY A 391 11.00 -10.88 15.48
N GLY A 392 10.09 -10.32 14.66
CA GLY A 392 8.75 -9.94 15.08
C GLY A 392 8.37 -8.48 14.87
N GLY A 393 7.44 -7.96 15.66
CA GLY A 393 6.87 -6.62 15.50
C GLY A 393 7.79 -5.48 15.96
N GLN A 394 8.99 -5.37 15.43
CA GLN A 394 10.02 -4.40 15.84
C GLN A 394 9.61 -2.94 15.65
N ILE A 395 8.57 -2.64 14.87
CA ILE A 395 8.01 -1.30 14.74
C ILE A 395 7.61 -0.69 16.09
N PHE A 396 7.20 -1.53 17.04
CA PHE A 396 6.76 -1.07 18.36
C PHE A 396 7.91 -0.64 19.26
N GLU A 397 9.13 -1.16 19.05
CA GLU A 397 10.32 -0.75 19.81
C GLU A 397 10.68 0.73 19.59
N ARG A 398 10.24 1.30 18.47
CA ARG A 398 10.45 2.71 18.12
C ARG A 398 9.48 3.68 18.80
N LEU A 399 8.50 3.16 19.56
CA LEU A 399 7.56 3.99 20.28
C LEU A 399 8.20 4.55 21.57
N PRO A 400 8.08 5.86 21.86
CA PRO A 400 8.74 6.48 23.04
C PRO A 400 8.38 5.82 24.38
N ARG A 401 7.17 5.27 24.50
CA ARG A 401 6.69 4.61 25.71
C ARG A 401 7.11 3.14 25.82
N PHE A 402 7.66 2.56 24.76
CA PHE A 402 8.01 1.14 24.74
C PHE A 402 9.13 0.80 25.73
N SER A 403 10.10 1.70 25.91
CA SER A 403 11.18 1.54 26.89
C SER A 403 10.69 1.39 28.34
N GLN A 404 9.51 1.91 28.66
CA GLN A 404 8.90 1.87 29.99
C GLN A 404 8.15 0.55 30.28
N LEU A 405 7.98 -0.31 29.28
CA LEU A 405 7.27 -1.58 29.41
C LEU A 405 8.15 -2.64 30.04
N THR A 406 7.53 -3.54 30.81
CA THR A 406 8.18 -4.76 31.32
C THR A 406 8.53 -5.71 30.19
N LYS A 407 9.46 -6.64 30.42
CA LYS A 407 9.83 -7.67 29.44
C LYS A 407 8.61 -8.41 28.89
N ASN A 408 7.73 -8.90 29.75
CA ASN A 408 6.54 -9.65 29.35
C ASN A 408 5.58 -8.80 28.49
N GLN A 409 5.41 -7.50 28.82
CA GLN A 409 4.58 -6.61 28.01
C GLN A 409 5.20 -6.37 26.63
N LYS A 410 6.53 -6.25 26.54
CA LYS A 410 7.25 -6.13 25.27
C LYS A 410 7.07 -7.38 24.41
N GLU A 411 7.22 -8.58 24.99
CA GLU A 411 7.04 -9.84 24.29
C GLU A 411 5.62 -9.99 23.72
N VAL A 412 4.59 -9.58 24.48
CA VAL A 412 3.19 -9.61 24.01
C VAL A 412 2.97 -8.67 22.81
N ILE A 413 3.65 -7.52 22.77
CA ILE A 413 3.49 -6.51 21.72
C ILE A 413 4.32 -6.88 20.49
N VAL A 414 5.58 -7.27 20.70
CA VAL A 414 6.53 -7.58 19.62
C VAL A 414 6.22 -8.92 18.97
N GLN A 415 5.62 -9.86 19.71
CA GLN A 415 5.35 -11.22 19.22
C GLN A 415 6.63 -11.86 18.63
N PRO A 416 7.71 -12.00 19.42
CA PRO A 416 8.97 -12.51 18.90
C PRO A 416 8.80 -13.91 18.34
N GLN A 417 9.39 -14.14 17.17
CA GLN A 417 9.33 -15.42 16.47
C GLN A 417 10.77 -15.91 16.21
N ASP A 418 10.96 -17.21 16.36
CA ASP A 418 12.22 -17.90 16.04
C ASP A 418 11.90 -19.01 15.02
N PHE A 419 12.06 -18.68 13.75
CA PHE A 419 11.84 -19.60 12.63
C PHE A 419 12.76 -19.25 11.47
N ASP A 420 13.01 -20.21 10.59
CA ASP A 420 13.59 -19.99 9.28
C ASP A 420 12.55 -20.25 8.18
N LEU A 421 12.68 -19.58 7.06
CA LEU A 421 11.77 -19.70 5.94
C LEU A 421 12.20 -20.75 4.90
N LYS A 422 13.31 -21.45 5.12
CA LYS A 422 13.82 -22.47 4.19
C LYS A 422 12.83 -23.61 3.99
N GLY A 423 12.16 -24.02 5.08
CA GLY A 423 11.12 -25.06 5.01
C GLY A 423 9.91 -24.61 4.20
N TRP A 424 9.52 -23.34 4.32
CA TRP A 424 8.41 -22.75 3.54
C TRP A 424 8.77 -22.62 2.06
N ALA A 425 10.00 -22.18 1.73
CA ALA A 425 10.50 -22.19 0.36
C ALA A 425 10.44 -23.58 -0.27
N ALA A 426 10.91 -24.60 0.46
CA ALA A 426 10.91 -25.98 -0.02
C ALA A 426 9.48 -26.51 -0.25
N MET A 427 8.53 -26.19 0.65
CA MET A 427 7.12 -26.57 0.53
C MET A 427 6.48 -26.10 -0.77
N TRP A 428 6.83 -24.90 -1.22
CA TRP A 428 6.25 -24.27 -2.42
C TRP A 428 7.17 -24.31 -3.64
N GLY A 429 8.30 -25.04 -3.56
CA GLY A 429 9.22 -25.22 -4.69
C GLY A 429 9.99 -23.97 -5.10
N MET A 430 10.13 -23.00 -4.21
CA MET A 430 10.93 -21.79 -4.40
C MET A 430 12.43 -22.08 -4.26
N ASP A 431 13.26 -21.32 -4.96
CA ASP A 431 14.66 -21.19 -4.60
C ASP A 431 14.79 -20.36 -3.31
N TYR A 432 15.84 -20.60 -2.53
CA TYR A 432 16.02 -19.94 -1.22
C TYR A 432 17.40 -19.34 -1.10
N LEU A 433 17.47 -18.09 -0.64
CA LEU A 433 18.70 -17.36 -0.32
C LEU A 433 18.55 -16.69 1.05
N ARG A 434 19.53 -16.91 1.93
CA ARG A 434 19.64 -16.20 3.22
C ARG A 434 20.71 -15.13 3.11
N ILE A 435 20.36 -13.90 3.47
CA ILE A 435 21.24 -12.73 3.47
C ILE A 435 21.30 -12.17 4.90
N GLU A 436 22.51 -12.11 5.47
CA GLU A 436 22.77 -11.61 6.84
C GLU A 436 23.66 -10.35 6.85
N ASN A 437 24.24 -9.99 5.71
CA ASN A 437 25.11 -8.84 5.52
C ASN A 437 25.08 -8.37 4.07
N ARG A 438 25.72 -7.23 3.80
CA ARG A 438 25.72 -6.63 2.46
C ARG A 438 26.40 -7.51 1.38
N GLU A 439 27.42 -8.32 1.73
CA GLU A 439 28.10 -9.20 0.78
C GLU A 439 27.17 -10.30 0.26
N GLY A 440 26.16 -10.70 1.04
CA GLY A 440 25.16 -11.69 0.65
C GLY A 440 24.35 -11.30 -0.59
N PHE A 441 24.27 -10.02 -0.92
CA PHE A 441 23.57 -9.54 -2.11
C PHE A 441 24.27 -9.92 -3.43
N ASP A 442 25.55 -10.23 -3.43
CA ASP A 442 26.27 -10.70 -4.63
C ASP A 442 25.70 -12.02 -5.17
N ALA A 443 25.06 -12.80 -4.30
CA ALA A 443 24.39 -14.05 -4.67
C ALA A 443 22.95 -13.84 -5.17
N LEU A 444 22.41 -12.63 -5.09
CA LEU A 444 21.02 -12.32 -5.43
C LEU A 444 20.81 -12.33 -6.94
N LYS A 445 20.22 -13.40 -7.45
CA LYS A 445 19.93 -13.56 -8.88
C LYS A 445 18.58 -14.26 -9.05
N ALA A 446 17.69 -13.63 -9.78
CA ALA A 446 16.44 -14.26 -10.18
C ALA A 446 16.73 -15.45 -11.11
N GLY A 447 16.04 -16.57 -10.87
CA GLY A 447 16.16 -17.81 -11.62
C GLY A 447 14.92 -18.17 -12.43
N GLY A 448 14.79 -19.44 -12.79
CA GLY A 448 13.62 -20.01 -13.44
C GLY A 448 12.42 -20.27 -12.50
N LYS A 449 12.63 -20.13 -11.20
CA LYS A 449 11.61 -20.26 -10.15
C LYS A 449 11.48 -18.95 -9.39
N ALA A 450 10.44 -18.81 -8.58
CA ALA A 450 10.39 -17.75 -7.60
C ALA A 450 11.53 -17.92 -6.59
N LEU A 451 12.17 -16.82 -6.23
CA LEU A 451 13.24 -16.78 -5.23
C LEU A 451 12.72 -16.20 -3.93
N LEU A 452 12.85 -16.95 -2.84
CA LEU A 452 12.67 -16.44 -1.49
C LEU A 452 14.00 -15.96 -0.93
N VAL A 453 14.10 -14.69 -0.62
CA VAL A 453 15.22 -14.07 0.09
C VAL A 453 14.81 -13.84 1.54
N GLU A 454 15.45 -14.53 2.47
CA GLU A 454 15.32 -14.26 3.89
C GLU A 454 16.44 -13.29 4.31
N LEU A 455 16.05 -12.04 4.56
CA LEU A 455 16.97 -10.96 4.94
C LEU A 455 16.97 -10.83 6.47
N ILE A 456 18.11 -11.10 7.10
CA ILE A 456 18.27 -11.08 8.55
C ILE A 456 19.22 -9.95 8.93
N PRO A 457 18.69 -8.80 9.37
CA PRO A 457 19.52 -7.66 9.76
C PRO A 457 20.34 -7.93 11.03
N ASN A 458 21.51 -7.32 11.12
CA ASN A 458 22.29 -7.29 12.34
C ASN A 458 21.58 -6.43 13.40
N SER A 459 21.12 -7.06 14.48
CA SER A 459 20.31 -6.39 15.52
C SER A 459 21.14 -5.36 16.31
N GLU A 460 22.45 -5.60 16.53
CA GLU A 460 23.34 -4.69 17.25
C GLU A 460 23.61 -3.43 16.41
N GLU A 461 23.95 -3.58 15.13
CA GLU A 461 24.10 -2.44 14.21
C GLU A 461 22.79 -1.67 14.06
N THR A 462 21.64 -2.37 13.98
CA THR A 462 20.33 -1.75 13.92
C THR A 462 20.06 -0.90 15.16
N ALA A 463 20.35 -1.42 16.36
CA ALA A 463 20.22 -0.67 17.59
C ALA A 463 21.12 0.57 17.60
N HIS A 464 22.39 0.45 17.19
CA HIS A 464 23.32 1.58 17.07
C HIS A 464 22.87 2.59 16.01
N PHE A 465 22.32 2.14 14.90
CA PHE A 465 21.76 3.02 13.86
C PHE A 465 20.67 3.94 14.41
N TYR A 466 19.82 3.48 15.32
CA TYR A 466 18.73 4.28 15.89
C TYR A 466 19.11 5.02 17.18
N ALA A 467 20.23 4.71 17.83
CA ALA A 467 20.65 5.31 19.08
C ALA A 467 21.29 6.71 18.97
N VAL A 468 21.57 7.19 17.77
CA VAL A 468 22.32 8.46 17.51
C VAL A 468 21.41 9.62 17.15
#